data_518402fbc5f95ebe080c6469a5fcf26a
#
_entry.id   518402fbc5f95ebe080c6469a5fcf26a
#
_cell.length_a   1.000
_cell.length_b   1.000
_cell.length_c   1.000
_cell.angle_alpha   90.00
_cell.angle_beta   90.00
_cell.angle_gamma   90.00
#
_symmetry.space_group_name_H-M   'P 1'
#
loop_
_entity.id
_entity.type
_entity.pdbx_description
1 polymer ?
#
loop_
_entity_poly.entity_id
_entity_poly.type
_entity_poly.pdbx_seq_one_letter_code
_entity_poly.pdbx_strand_id
1 'polypeptide(L)'
;MKMKNIAAVAMAGCMAASLAACGGSASSAASSAASTEAATSEAAEATGTSANGFTVQLGPNPETLDPALNSAIDGANTIITTFEPLLLIDENNEVVPGQADLPEVSEDGLTWTFTMKDGLKWSDGSDLTAKDFEYSFKRLACPDTAAPYAETVVGMIDGYEDAIGNPDADGNTTTDPDWDTLNVHASEDGKTLTVQLAYPCSYFDKLCAFAAMSPVQQATVEANGDAWCTQPDTFVCNGPYMITDWVPSERIVLSKNPNYKGGWDSSKIVSDTITLLLLEDSSAAYAAYNSGEAQLIKDVPTDEIPSLTKAEDGGRLLC
;
A
#
# COMPACT_ATOMS: atom_id res chain seq x y z
N MET A 1 -26.21 -10.79 -47.51
CA MET A 1 -27.09 -11.93 -47.77
C MET A 1 -26.82 -13.03 -46.75
N LYS A 2 -27.87 -13.41 -46.01
CA LYS A 2 -28.05 -14.48 -45.04
C LYS A 2 -27.52 -14.27 -43.61
N MET A 3 -28.42 -13.80 -42.82
CA MET A 3 -28.82 -14.01 -41.43
C MET A 3 -29.00 -15.50 -41.10
N LYS A 4 -28.81 -15.86 -39.87
CA LYS A 4 -29.50 -16.87 -39.02
C LYS A 4 -28.52 -17.37 -37.92
N ASN A 5 -28.82 -17.60 -36.65
CA ASN A 5 -30.08 -17.55 -35.87
C ASN A 5 -29.76 -17.47 -34.39
N ILE A 6 -30.67 -16.86 -33.69
CA ILE A 6 -30.92 -16.77 -32.23
C ILE A 6 -31.14 -18.19 -31.66
N ALA A 7 -30.64 -18.40 -30.42
CA ALA A 7 -31.29 -19.32 -29.48
C ALA A 7 -31.15 -18.78 -28.03
N ALA A 8 -32.23 -18.19 -27.59
CA ALA A 8 -32.51 -17.91 -26.20
C ALA A 8 -33.08 -19.20 -25.56
N VAL A 9 -32.60 -19.57 -24.37
CA VAL A 9 -33.28 -20.54 -23.50
C VAL A 9 -33.51 -19.88 -22.15
N ALA A 10 -34.76 -19.51 -21.93
CA ALA A 10 -35.33 -19.18 -20.64
C ALA A 10 -35.63 -20.49 -19.89
N MET A 11 -35.31 -20.55 -18.61
CA MET A 11 -35.97 -21.49 -17.67
C MET A 11 -36.41 -20.73 -16.44
N ALA A 12 -37.73 -20.63 -16.38
CA ALA A 12 -38.49 -20.13 -15.24
C ALA A 12 -38.87 -21.28 -14.29
N GLY A 13 -38.92 -20.98 -12.99
CA GLY A 13 -39.97 -21.50 -12.14
C GLY A 13 -39.70 -22.71 -11.30
N CYS A 14 -39.67 -22.53 -9.98
CA CYS A 14 -40.62 -23.22 -9.09
C CYS A 14 -40.62 -22.58 -7.71
N MET A 15 -41.66 -21.80 -7.44
CA MET A 15 -42.17 -21.51 -6.10
C MET A 15 -42.96 -22.72 -5.65
N ALA A 16 -42.80 -23.13 -4.40
CA ALA A 16 -43.81 -23.93 -3.68
C ALA A 16 -43.91 -23.38 -2.26
N ALA A 17 -45.01 -22.64 -2.06
CA ALA A 17 -45.55 -22.29 -0.75
C ALA A 17 -46.23 -23.50 -0.18
N SER A 18 -46.14 -23.69 1.16
CA SER A 18 -47.09 -24.48 1.92
C SER A 18 -47.43 -23.74 3.22
N LEU A 19 -48.62 -23.13 3.20
CA LEU A 19 -49.42 -22.75 4.37
C LEU A 19 -50.33 -23.90 4.71
N ALA A 20 -50.42 -24.22 6.00
CA ALA A 20 -51.64 -24.77 6.66
C ALA A 20 -51.37 -24.67 8.16
N ALA A 21 -52.00 -23.87 8.92
CA ALA A 21 -53.40 -23.66 9.27
C ALA A 21 -53.80 -24.42 10.54
N CYS A 22 -54.22 -23.62 11.58
CA CYS A 22 -55.30 -23.79 12.53
C CYS A 22 -55.22 -24.96 13.52
N GLY A 23 -55.37 -24.73 14.77
CA GLY A 23 -56.40 -24.09 15.55
C GLY A 23 -56.44 -24.64 16.94
N GLY A 24 -56.89 -23.85 17.92
CA GLY A 24 -57.72 -24.33 19.02
C GLY A 24 -57.16 -24.31 20.44
N SER A 25 -57.50 -23.22 21.13
CA SER A 25 -58.07 -23.08 22.45
C SER A 25 -57.44 -23.64 23.72
N ALA A 26 -57.05 -22.69 24.54
CA ALA A 26 -57.44 -22.46 25.96
C ALA A 26 -56.88 -23.34 27.09
N SER A 27 -56.34 -22.63 28.04
CA SER A 27 -56.54 -22.65 29.48
C SER A 27 -55.36 -23.00 30.38
N SER A 28 -55.13 -22.00 31.24
CA SER A 28 -54.67 -22.02 32.63
C SER A 28 -53.19 -22.28 32.97
N ALA A 29 -52.59 -21.17 33.39
CA ALA A 29 -51.80 -20.95 34.60
C ALA A 29 -50.87 -22.05 35.14
N ALA A 30 -49.57 -21.74 35.11
CA ALA A 30 -48.71 -21.83 36.28
C ALA A 30 -47.35 -21.12 35.99
N SER A 31 -46.99 -20.28 36.90
CA SER A 31 -45.73 -19.60 37.10
C SER A 31 -44.57 -20.59 37.12
N SER A 32 -43.55 -20.37 36.33
CA SER A 32 -42.17 -20.62 36.76
C SER A 32 -41.20 -19.79 35.89
N ALA A 33 -40.30 -19.13 36.58
CA ALA A 33 -39.24 -18.33 36.03
C ALA A 33 -38.31 -19.19 35.15
N ALA A 34 -38.19 -18.83 33.89
CA ALA A 34 -37.10 -19.31 33.03
C ALA A 34 -36.22 -18.13 32.67
N SER A 35 -35.01 -18.24 33.13
CA SER A 35 -33.86 -17.39 32.79
C SER A 35 -33.77 -17.19 31.29
N THR A 36 -33.74 -15.91 30.90
CA THR A 36 -33.35 -15.49 29.57
C THR A 36 -31.83 -15.73 29.46
N GLU A 37 -31.43 -16.77 28.77
CA GLU A 37 -30.10 -16.88 28.25
C GLU A 37 -29.93 -15.78 27.19
N ALA A 38 -29.22 -14.74 27.59
CA ALA A 38 -28.65 -13.80 26.64
C ALA A 38 -27.65 -14.59 25.80
N ALA A 39 -27.92 -14.70 24.50
CA ALA A 39 -26.89 -15.07 23.54
C ALA A 39 -25.79 -14.04 23.63
N THR A 40 -24.75 -14.36 24.38
CA THR A 40 -23.47 -13.69 24.28
C THR A 40 -22.96 -13.99 22.88
N SER A 41 -23.02 -12.98 22.03
CA SER A 41 -22.17 -12.90 20.86
C SER A 41 -20.74 -13.00 21.42
N GLU A 42 -20.03 -14.06 21.11
CA GLU A 42 -18.59 -14.13 21.29
C GLU A 42 -18.02 -13.00 20.42
N ALA A 43 -17.63 -11.92 21.09
CA ALA A 43 -16.73 -10.97 20.50
C ALA A 43 -15.47 -11.78 20.15
N ALA A 44 -15.13 -11.81 18.88
CA ALA A 44 -13.86 -12.37 18.43
C ALA A 44 -12.78 -11.72 19.30
N GLU A 45 -12.02 -12.54 20.02
CA GLU A 45 -10.88 -12.08 20.79
C GLU A 45 -9.98 -11.32 19.84
N ALA A 46 -9.79 -10.04 20.11
CA ALA A 46 -8.79 -9.22 19.46
C ALA A 46 -7.45 -9.92 19.68
N THR A 47 -6.92 -10.54 18.64
CA THR A 47 -5.62 -11.22 18.67
C THR A 47 -4.59 -10.18 19.08
N GLY A 48 -4.03 -10.43 20.26
CA GLY A 48 -3.06 -9.72 21.03
C GLY A 48 -2.37 -8.53 20.36
N THR A 49 -2.76 -7.33 20.76
CA THR A 49 -1.86 -6.17 20.66
C THR A 49 -0.60 -6.55 21.45
N SER A 50 0.54 -6.62 20.79
CA SER A 50 1.85 -6.68 21.44
C SER A 50 1.89 -5.60 22.53
N ALA A 51 2.59 -5.84 23.65
CA ALA A 51 2.71 -4.86 24.72
C ALA A 51 3.26 -3.48 24.26
N ASN A 52 3.74 -3.40 23.01
CA ASN A 52 4.30 -2.23 22.35
C ASN A 52 3.66 -2.03 20.95
N GLY A 53 2.37 -2.28 20.83
CA GLY A 53 1.59 -2.06 19.60
C GLY A 53 1.02 -0.65 19.50
N PHE A 54 0.83 -0.18 18.27
CA PHE A 54 0.20 1.09 17.94
C PHE A 54 -0.91 0.86 16.92
N THR A 55 -2.10 1.39 17.20
CA THR A 55 -3.27 1.23 16.32
C THR A 55 -3.67 2.59 15.75
N VAL A 56 -3.81 2.66 14.43
CA VAL A 56 -4.15 3.89 13.70
C VAL A 56 -5.25 3.62 12.68
N GLN A 57 -6.17 4.57 12.51
CA GLN A 57 -7.13 4.53 11.42
C GLN A 57 -6.42 4.84 10.10
N LEU A 58 -6.50 3.93 9.14
CA LEU A 58 -6.02 4.13 7.77
C LEU A 58 -7.09 4.79 6.88
N GLY A 59 -8.34 4.36 6.98
CA GLY A 59 -9.44 4.74 6.12
C GLY A 59 -10.04 3.53 5.42
N PRO A 60 -10.38 3.61 4.11
CA PRO A 60 -10.87 2.47 3.35
C PRO A 60 -9.79 1.39 3.17
N ASN A 61 -10.21 0.22 2.72
CA ASN A 61 -9.26 -0.81 2.27
C ASN A 61 -8.47 -0.27 1.07
N PRO A 62 -7.13 -0.30 1.10
CA PRO A 62 -6.33 0.15 -0.04
C PRO A 62 -6.73 -0.58 -1.33
N GLU A 63 -6.85 0.16 -2.42
CA GLU A 63 -7.13 -0.43 -3.75
C GLU A 63 -5.96 -1.29 -4.20
N THR A 64 -4.74 -0.81 -3.97
CA THR A 64 -3.50 -1.53 -4.25
C THR A 64 -2.41 -1.13 -3.27
N LEU A 65 -1.50 -2.05 -2.96
CA LEU A 65 -0.24 -1.81 -2.25
C LEU A 65 0.99 -1.99 -3.16
N ASP A 66 0.77 -2.06 -4.47
CA ASP A 66 1.84 -1.97 -5.46
C ASP A 66 2.34 -0.52 -5.54
N PRO A 67 3.62 -0.22 -5.22
CA PRO A 67 4.16 1.13 -5.28
C PRO A 67 3.97 1.80 -6.65
N ALA A 68 4.13 1.04 -7.74
CA ALA A 68 3.99 1.56 -9.09
C ALA A 68 2.55 1.93 -9.46
N LEU A 69 1.55 1.26 -8.89
CA LEU A 69 0.13 1.41 -9.23
C LEU A 69 -0.64 2.31 -8.26
N ASN A 70 -0.10 2.54 -7.07
CA ASN A 70 -0.82 3.31 -6.05
C ASN A 70 -0.89 4.79 -6.39
N SER A 71 -2.10 5.36 -6.32
CA SER A 71 -2.36 6.80 -6.45
C SER A 71 -3.18 7.37 -5.29
N ALA A 72 -3.48 6.56 -4.26
CA ALA A 72 -4.29 6.93 -3.12
C ALA A 72 -3.46 7.08 -1.83
N ILE A 73 -3.89 7.96 -0.91
CA ILE A 73 -3.16 8.29 0.32
C ILE A 73 -3.11 7.11 1.29
N ASP A 74 -4.19 6.33 1.40
CA ASP A 74 -4.28 5.14 2.25
C ASP A 74 -3.28 4.06 1.83
N GLY A 75 -3.21 3.74 0.53
CA GLY A 75 -2.18 2.87 -0.02
C GLY A 75 -0.78 3.43 0.20
N ALA A 76 -0.55 4.74 -0.09
CA ALA A 76 0.75 5.38 0.10
C ALA A 76 1.24 5.30 1.55
N ASN A 77 0.37 5.52 2.55
CA ASN A 77 0.73 5.41 3.98
C ASN A 77 1.19 3.99 4.35
N THR A 78 0.58 2.96 3.77
CA THR A 78 1.01 1.58 3.98
C THR A 78 2.33 1.30 3.25
N ILE A 79 2.47 1.77 2.00
CA ILE A 79 3.68 1.59 1.18
C ILE A 79 4.90 2.23 1.84
N ILE A 80 4.84 3.50 2.28
CA ILE A 80 6.00 4.16 2.93
C ILE A 80 6.40 3.53 4.26
N THR A 81 5.52 2.72 4.86
CA THR A 81 5.81 1.97 6.09
C THR A 81 6.44 0.60 5.78
N THR A 82 6.09 0.02 4.63
CA THR A 82 6.52 -1.34 4.24
C THR A 82 7.59 -1.36 3.16
N PHE A 83 7.77 -0.28 2.42
CA PHE A 83 8.83 -0.13 1.41
C PHE A 83 9.71 1.07 1.73
N GLU A 84 10.92 1.05 1.21
CA GLU A 84 11.86 2.15 1.28
C GLU A 84 12.53 2.37 -0.09
N PRO A 85 12.42 3.57 -0.67
CA PRO A 85 13.07 3.92 -1.93
C PRO A 85 14.59 4.17 -1.76
N LEU A 86 15.26 4.62 -2.83
CA LEU A 86 16.69 4.94 -2.81
C LEU A 86 17.03 6.00 -1.75
N LEU A 87 16.22 7.04 -1.66
CA LEU A 87 16.40 8.18 -0.76
C LEU A 87 15.13 8.37 0.08
N LEU A 88 15.26 9.15 1.15
CA LEU A 88 14.16 9.52 2.05
C LEU A 88 14.07 11.04 2.18
N ILE A 89 12.93 11.54 2.63
CA ILE A 89 12.76 12.93 3.08
C ILE A 89 12.65 12.91 4.61
N ASP A 90 13.49 13.68 5.27
CA ASP A 90 13.48 13.80 6.72
C ASP A 90 12.42 14.80 7.23
N GLU A 91 12.35 14.98 8.54
CA GLU A 91 11.42 15.91 9.22
C GLU A 91 11.67 17.39 8.91
N ASN A 92 12.83 17.73 8.31
CA ASN A 92 13.19 19.09 7.88
C ASN A 92 12.95 19.31 6.37
N ASN A 93 12.33 18.35 5.67
CA ASN A 93 12.19 18.30 4.20
C ASN A 93 13.52 18.22 3.44
N GLU A 94 14.56 17.71 4.07
CA GLU A 94 15.84 17.45 3.42
C GLU A 94 15.92 16.01 2.91
N VAL A 95 16.59 15.86 1.75
CA VAL A 95 16.84 14.52 1.18
C VAL A 95 17.96 13.85 1.96
N VAL A 96 17.70 12.64 2.43
CA VAL A 96 18.65 11.84 3.21
C VAL A 96 18.78 10.42 2.63
N PRO A 97 19.86 9.69 2.94
CA PRO A 97 20.05 8.32 2.47
C PRO A 97 18.93 7.37 2.90
N GLY A 98 18.34 6.67 1.93
CA GLY A 98 17.41 5.55 2.13
C GLY A 98 18.11 4.20 1.97
N GLN A 99 17.81 3.45 0.89
CA GLN A 99 18.49 2.21 0.53
C GLN A 99 19.86 2.46 -0.12
N ALA A 100 20.11 3.68 -0.62
CA ALA A 100 21.39 4.11 -1.15
C ALA A 100 21.95 5.28 -0.35
N ASP A 101 23.24 5.57 -0.51
CA ASP A 101 23.86 6.82 -0.11
C ASP A 101 23.37 7.97 -1.01
N LEU A 102 23.62 9.23 -0.62
CA LEU A 102 23.31 10.36 -1.48
C LEU A 102 24.08 10.21 -2.83
N PRO A 103 23.42 10.48 -3.97
CA PRO A 103 23.99 10.22 -5.28
C PRO A 103 25.18 11.11 -5.60
N GLU A 104 26.11 10.56 -6.38
CA GLU A 104 27.07 11.35 -7.13
C GLU A 104 26.43 11.82 -8.43
N VAL A 105 26.50 13.13 -8.70
CA VAL A 105 25.90 13.74 -9.89
C VAL A 105 26.99 14.33 -10.78
N SER A 106 26.94 14.03 -12.08
CA SER A 106 27.89 14.59 -13.07
C SER A 106 27.78 16.11 -13.18
N GLU A 107 28.84 16.76 -13.68
CA GLU A 107 28.88 18.23 -13.80
C GLU A 107 27.78 18.81 -14.69
N ASP A 108 27.31 18.05 -15.69
CA ASP A 108 26.18 18.41 -16.57
C ASP A 108 24.80 18.13 -15.95
N GLY A 109 24.76 17.48 -14.77
CA GLY A 109 23.53 17.15 -14.06
C GLY A 109 22.73 16.01 -14.69
N LEU A 110 23.31 15.24 -15.62
CA LEU A 110 22.59 14.22 -16.37
C LEU A 110 22.81 12.81 -15.81
N THR A 111 24.00 12.49 -15.32
CA THR A 111 24.29 11.16 -14.78
C THR A 111 24.21 11.17 -13.26
N TRP A 112 23.34 10.31 -12.72
CA TRP A 112 23.13 10.13 -11.30
C TRP A 112 23.58 8.73 -10.89
N THR A 113 24.52 8.63 -9.97
CA THR A 113 25.09 7.35 -9.51
C THR A 113 24.77 7.14 -8.04
N PHE A 114 24.02 6.10 -7.75
CA PHE A 114 23.62 5.70 -6.40
C PHE A 114 24.43 4.50 -5.95
N THR A 115 25.09 4.59 -4.79
CA THR A 115 25.77 3.46 -4.15
C THR A 115 24.83 2.84 -3.13
N MET A 116 24.49 1.57 -3.33
CA MET A 116 23.62 0.83 -2.43
C MET A 116 24.30 0.58 -1.08
N LYS A 117 23.56 0.64 0.00
CA LYS A 117 24.05 0.26 1.33
C LYS A 117 24.40 -1.23 1.37
N ASP A 118 25.34 -1.61 2.22
CA ASP A 118 25.77 -3.01 2.36
C ASP A 118 24.74 -3.85 3.12
N GLY A 119 24.51 -5.07 2.62
CA GLY A 119 23.75 -6.10 3.30
C GLY A 119 22.25 -5.87 3.33
N LEU A 120 21.73 -5.11 2.36
CA LEU A 120 20.29 -4.91 2.18
C LEU A 120 19.57 -6.23 1.92
N LYS A 121 18.36 -6.34 2.46
CA LYS A 121 17.54 -7.55 2.38
C LYS A 121 16.08 -7.21 2.14
N TRP A 122 15.43 -8.10 1.43
CA TRP A 122 13.98 -8.19 1.40
C TRP A 122 13.44 -8.80 2.71
N SER A 123 12.15 -8.66 2.96
CA SER A 123 11.48 -9.22 4.16
C SER A 123 11.55 -10.74 4.25
N ASP A 124 11.68 -11.43 3.11
CA ASP A 124 11.88 -12.88 3.01
C ASP A 124 13.34 -13.33 3.30
N GLY A 125 14.26 -12.37 3.49
CA GLY A 125 15.68 -12.60 3.78
C GLY A 125 16.57 -12.73 2.54
N SER A 126 16.03 -12.68 1.34
CA SER A 126 16.82 -12.62 0.09
C SER A 126 17.56 -11.29 -0.05
N ASP A 127 18.60 -11.25 -0.89
CA ASP A 127 19.38 -10.04 -1.11
C ASP A 127 18.59 -9.01 -1.92
N LEU A 128 18.65 -7.74 -1.48
CA LEU A 128 18.18 -6.58 -2.24
C LEU A 128 19.38 -5.86 -2.81
N THR A 129 19.34 -5.53 -4.10
CA THR A 129 20.45 -4.97 -4.86
C THR A 129 20.00 -3.84 -5.78
N ALA A 130 20.94 -3.17 -6.44
CA ALA A 130 20.64 -2.20 -7.48
C ALA A 130 19.82 -2.77 -8.65
N LYS A 131 19.87 -4.10 -8.89
CA LYS A 131 19.08 -4.75 -9.95
C LYS A 131 17.57 -4.71 -9.68
N ASP A 132 17.17 -4.74 -8.41
CA ASP A 132 15.77 -4.62 -8.03
C ASP A 132 15.24 -3.21 -8.31
N PHE A 133 16.06 -2.19 -8.13
CA PHE A 133 15.73 -0.80 -8.51
C PHE A 133 15.72 -0.60 -10.03
N GLU A 134 16.68 -1.18 -10.75
CA GLU A 134 16.65 -1.17 -12.22
C GLU A 134 15.37 -1.76 -12.77
N TYR A 135 14.99 -2.96 -12.31
CA TYR A 135 13.74 -3.59 -12.66
C TYR A 135 12.52 -2.70 -12.35
N SER A 136 12.50 -2.12 -11.14
CA SER A 136 11.34 -1.34 -10.68
C SER A 136 11.17 -0.04 -11.47
N PHE A 137 12.26 0.65 -11.81
CA PHE A 137 12.21 1.87 -12.61
C PHE A 137 11.81 1.56 -14.06
N LYS A 138 12.33 0.49 -14.64
CA LYS A 138 11.91 0.02 -15.97
C LYS A 138 10.45 -0.41 -15.97
N ARG A 139 9.98 -1.09 -14.91
CA ARG A 139 8.58 -1.47 -14.76
C ARG A 139 7.65 -0.26 -14.68
N LEU A 140 8.07 0.86 -14.07
CA LEU A 140 7.30 2.12 -14.08
C LEU A 140 7.10 2.66 -15.50
N ALA A 141 8.11 2.54 -16.38
CA ALA A 141 8.01 2.97 -17.77
C ALA A 141 7.26 1.98 -18.66
N CYS A 142 7.06 0.73 -18.22
CA CYS A 142 6.37 -0.29 -19.01
C CYS A 142 4.87 0.07 -19.16
N PRO A 143 4.35 0.22 -20.40
CA PRO A 143 2.93 0.55 -20.62
C PRO A 143 1.95 -0.47 -20.04
N ASP A 144 2.33 -1.75 -20.03
CA ASP A 144 1.50 -2.83 -19.46
C ASP A 144 1.31 -2.69 -17.95
N THR A 145 2.24 -2.01 -17.26
CA THR A 145 2.10 -1.69 -15.84
C THR A 145 1.04 -0.62 -15.60
N ALA A 146 0.82 0.26 -16.58
CA ALA A 146 -0.14 1.37 -16.50
C ALA A 146 0.06 2.25 -15.24
N ALA A 147 1.32 2.49 -14.86
CA ALA A 147 1.68 3.24 -13.66
C ALA A 147 1.24 4.71 -13.75
N PRO A 148 0.36 5.21 -12.84
CA PRO A 148 -0.23 6.54 -12.95
C PRO A 148 0.79 7.69 -12.81
N TYR A 149 1.95 7.43 -12.19
CA TYR A 149 3.00 8.42 -12.00
C TYR A 149 4.22 8.22 -12.92
N ALA A 150 4.17 7.29 -13.89
CA ALA A 150 5.30 6.96 -14.77
C ALA A 150 5.99 8.19 -15.37
N GLU A 151 5.25 9.02 -16.11
CA GLU A 151 5.77 10.24 -16.73
C GLU A 151 6.37 11.21 -15.70
N THR A 152 5.75 11.34 -14.52
CA THR A 152 6.20 12.26 -13.46
C THR A 152 7.53 11.82 -12.84
N VAL A 153 7.73 10.52 -12.62
CA VAL A 153 8.87 10.01 -11.84
C VAL A 153 10.01 9.45 -12.68
N VAL A 154 9.74 8.92 -13.88
CA VAL A 154 10.75 8.37 -14.79
C VAL A 154 10.75 9.02 -16.17
N GLY A 155 9.81 9.90 -16.49
CA GLY A 155 9.71 10.55 -17.80
C GLY A 155 10.88 11.47 -18.17
N MET A 156 11.71 11.90 -17.20
CA MET A 156 12.94 12.65 -17.45
C MET A 156 14.14 11.74 -17.70
N ILE A 157 14.01 10.43 -17.53
CA ILE A 157 15.10 9.47 -17.77
C ILE A 157 15.27 9.28 -19.28
N ASP A 158 16.51 9.27 -19.74
CA ASP A 158 16.83 9.04 -21.15
C ASP A 158 16.32 7.66 -21.59
N GLY A 159 15.78 7.58 -22.81
CA GLY A 159 15.14 6.37 -23.34
C GLY A 159 13.68 6.18 -22.96
N TYR A 160 13.07 7.09 -22.18
CA TYR A 160 11.67 6.97 -21.75
C TYR A 160 10.68 6.91 -22.93
N GLU A 161 10.88 7.76 -23.96
CA GLU A 161 9.99 7.79 -25.14
C GLU A 161 10.01 6.43 -25.88
N ASP A 162 11.18 5.81 -26.04
CA ASP A 162 11.30 4.49 -26.65
C ASP A 162 10.68 3.41 -25.76
N ALA A 163 10.86 3.54 -24.44
CA ALA A 163 10.29 2.60 -23.46
C ALA A 163 8.75 2.53 -23.54
N ILE A 164 8.09 3.66 -23.83
CA ILE A 164 6.63 3.72 -23.94
C ILE A 164 6.12 3.61 -25.39
N GLY A 165 7.00 3.42 -26.38
CA GLY A 165 6.64 3.22 -27.79
C GLY A 165 6.47 4.50 -28.58
N ASN A 166 7.20 5.58 -28.26
CA ASN A 166 7.24 6.85 -29.01
C ASN A 166 5.83 7.36 -29.36
N PRO A 167 5.00 7.78 -28.41
CA PRO A 167 3.64 8.19 -28.66
C PRO A 167 3.59 9.43 -29.56
N ASP A 168 2.64 9.48 -30.52
CA ASP A 168 2.36 10.64 -31.32
C ASP A 168 1.58 11.72 -30.54
N ALA A 169 1.27 12.84 -31.17
CA ALA A 169 0.55 13.94 -30.52
C ALA A 169 -0.87 13.57 -30.04
N ASP A 170 -1.43 12.49 -30.53
CA ASP A 170 -2.74 11.94 -30.15
C ASP A 170 -2.60 10.83 -29.09
N GLY A 171 -1.36 10.50 -28.68
CA GLY A 171 -1.05 9.48 -27.67
C GLY A 171 -1.00 8.04 -28.19
N ASN A 172 -1.01 7.83 -29.51
CA ASN A 172 -0.90 6.48 -30.06
C ASN A 172 0.58 6.07 -30.18
N THR A 173 0.93 4.85 -29.78
CA THR A 173 2.27 4.32 -29.94
C THR A 173 2.64 4.22 -31.42
N THR A 174 3.85 4.68 -31.78
CA THR A 174 4.39 4.62 -33.16
C THR A 174 5.40 3.52 -33.37
N THR A 175 5.97 3.00 -32.28
CA THR A 175 6.88 1.85 -32.25
C THR A 175 6.40 0.86 -31.19
N ASP A 176 6.89 -0.39 -31.23
CA ASP A 176 6.67 -1.32 -30.14
C ASP A 176 7.36 -0.82 -28.87
N PRO A 177 6.68 -0.73 -27.71
CA PRO A 177 7.29 -0.34 -26.44
C PRO A 177 8.43 -1.27 -26.04
N ASP A 178 9.55 -0.68 -25.58
CA ASP A 178 10.69 -1.43 -25.08
C ASP A 178 11.23 -0.80 -23.80
N TRP A 179 10.75 -1.22 -22.65
CA TRP A 179 11.15 -0.68 -21.33
C TRP A 179 12.63 -0.89 -20.99
N ASP A 180 13.31 -1.81 -21.68
CA ASP A 180 14.76 -2.01 -21.52
C ASP A 180 15.59 -0.86 -22.10
N THR A 181 14.98 0.00 -22.92
CA THR A 181 15.64 1.23 -23.45
C THR A 181 15.78 2.32 -22.38
N LEU A 182 15.02 2.26 -21.29
CA LEU A 182 15.14 3.23 -20.19
C LEU A 182 16.56 3.16 -19.60
N ASN A 183 17.25 4.32 -19.60
CA ASN A 183 18.67 4.40 -19.27
C ASN A 183 18.91 4.34 -17.75
N VAL A 184 18.58 3.20 -17.17
CA VAL A 184 18.78 2.83 -15.78
C VAL A 184 19.53 1.51 -15.74
N HIS A 185 20.70 1.48 -15.13
CA HIS A 185 21.59 0.32 -15.17
C HIS A 185 22.18 0.01 -13.79
N ALA A 186 21.99 -1.22 -13.32
CA ALA A 186 22.70 -1.76 -12.17
C ALA A 186 24.08 -2.29 -12.60
N SER A 187 25.08 -2.11 -11.73
CA SER A 187 26.36 -2.78 -11.89
C SER A 187 26.22 -4.31 -11.79
N GLU A 188 27.16 -5.05 -12.37
CA GLU A 188 27.13 -6.53 -12.33
C GLU A 188 27.09 -7.10 -10.91
N ASP A 189 27.79 -6.45 -9.98
CA ASP A 189 27.83 -6.83 -8.56
C ASP A 189 26.61 -6.34 -7.77
N GLY A 190 25.68 -5.61 -8.41
CA GLY A 190 24.45 -5.09 -7.81
C GLY A 190 24.64 -3.99 -6.77
N LYS A 191 25.82 -3.36 -6.70
CA LYS A 191 26.14 -2.35 -5.68
C LYS A 191 25.88 -0.92 -6.11
N THR A 192 25.79 -0.67 -7.40
CA THR A 192 25.64 0.68 -7.95
C THR A 192 24.48 0.70 -8.94
N LEU A 193 23.65 1.74 -8.84
CA LEU A 193 22.64 2.06 -9.84
C LEU A 193 23.05 3.37 -10.53
N THR A 194 23.12 3.35 -11.85
CA THR A 194 23.35 4.54 -12.66
C THR A 194 22.09 4.90 -13.41
N VAL A 195 21.65 6.13 -13.30
CA VAL A 195 20.49 6.69 -14.02
C VAL A 195 20.98 7.84 -14.89
N GLN A 196 20.68 7.78 -16.19
CA GLN A 196 20.96 8.83 -17.14
C GLN A 196 19.69 9.63 -17.41
N LEU A 197 19.70 10.95 -17.21
CA LEU A 197 18.59 11.83 -17.52
C LEU A 197 18.71 12.38 -18.95
N ALA A 198 17.60 12.58 -19.62
CA ALA A 198 17.50 13.23 -20.92
C ALA A 198 17.78 14.75 -20.86
N TYR A 199 17.52 15.36 -19.71
CA TYR A 199 17.77 16.77 -19.41
C TYR A 199 18.00 16.96 -17.90
N PRO A 200 18.74 18.02 -17.47
CA PRO A 200 19.02 18.23 -16.05
C PRO A 200 17.74 18.44 -15.23
N CYS A 201 17.58 17.67 -14.13
CA CYS A 201 16.46 17.77 -13.22
C CYS A 201 17.00 17.97 -11.80
N SER A 202 16.91 19.20 -11.27
CA SER A 202 17.47 19.56 -9.95
C SER A 202 16.72 18.99 -8.75
N TYR A 203 15.57 18.35 -8.96
CA TYR A 203 14.75 17.73 -7.92
C TYR A 203 14.61 16.21 -8.11
N PHE A 204 15.45 15.61 -8.94
CA PHE A 204 15.41 14.16 -9.20
C PHE A 204 15.67 13.34 -7.92
N ASP A 205 16.51 13.84 -7.02
CA ASP A 205 16.73 13.27 -5.69
C ASP A 205 15.43 13.15 -4.87
N LYS A 206 14.58 14.18 -4.93
CA LYS A 206 13.27 14.16 -4.26
C LYS A 206 12.30 13.16 -4.89
N LEU A 207 12.36 12.98 -6.21
CA LEU A 207 11.59 11.94 -6.89
C LEU A 207 12.06 10.55 -6.46
N CYS A 208 13.38 10.35 -6.28
CA CYS A 208 13.94 9.09 -5.77
C CYS A 208 13.55 8.78 -4.30
N ALA A 209 12.90 9.71 -3.61
CA ALA A 209 12.29 9.51 -2.27
C ALA A 209 10.77 9.30 -2.33
N PHE A 210 10.16 9.33 -3.52
CA PHE A 210 8.71 9.18 -3.67
C PHE A 210 8.31 7.71 -3.63
N ALA A 211 7.16 7.41 -3.01
CA ALA A 211 6.69 6.05 -2.78
C ALA A 211 6.63 5.18 -4.04
N ALA A 212 6.24 5.75 -5.19
CA ALA A 212 6.18 5.03 -6.46
C ALA A 212 7.56 4.56 -6.96
N MET A 213 8.66 5.18 -6.51
CA MET A 213 10.04 4.82 -6.83
C MET A 213 10.61 3.73 -5.90
N SER A 214 9.79 3.16 -5.02
CA SER A 214 10.19 2.04 -4.17
C SER A 214 10.45 0.78 -5.02
N PRO A 215 11.42 -0.04 -4.63
CA PRO A 215 11.72 -1.27 -5.36
C PRO A 215 10.65 -2.33 -5.10
N VAL A 216 10.42 -3.19 -6.08
CA VAL A 216 9.63 -4.41 -5.94
C VAL A 216 10.47 -5.62 -6.34
N GLN A 217 10.27 -6.75 -5.68
CA GLN A 217 11.03 -7.97 -5.96
C GLN A 217 10.50 -8.61 -7.25
N GLN A 218 11.31 -8.60 -8.32
CA GLN A 218 10.93 -9.13 -9.64
C GLN A 218 10.36 -10.55 -9.57
N ALA A 219 11.06 -11.45 -8.87
CA ALA A 219 10.63 -12.85 -8.77
C ALA A 219 9.24 -13.00 -8.15
N THR A 220 8.91 -12.17 -7.16
CA THR A 220 7.60 -12.17 -6.50
C THR A 220 6.50 -11.63 -7.42
N VAL A 221 6.77 -10.52 -8.12
CA VAL A 221 5.83 -9.92 -9.08
C VAL A 221 5.54 -10.89 -10.23
N GLU A 222 6.58 -11.47 -10.84
CA GLU A 222 6.42 -12.41 -11.97
C GLU A 222 5.73 -13.72 -11.56
N ALA A 223 5.98 -14.21 -10.34
CA ALA A 223 5.35 -15.46 -9.88
C ALA A 223 3.86 -15.31 -9.55
N ASN A 224 3.41 -14.12 -9.14
CA ASN A 224 2.07 -13.91 -8.60
C ASN A 224 1.21 -12.95 -9.46
N GLY A 225 1.78 -12.25 -10.45
CA GLY A 225 1.08 -11.22 -11.22
C GLY A 225 0.46 -10.18 -10.29
N ASP A 226 -0.74 -9.67 -10.60
CA ASP A 226 -1.43 -8.64 -9.82
C ASP A 226 -1.74 -9.03 -8.37
N ALA A 227 -1.68 -10.31 -8.04
CA ALA A 227 -1.95 -10.82 -6.69
C ALA A 227 -0.76 -10.69 -5.72
N TRP A 228 0.43 -10.33 -6.18
CA TRP A 228 1.64 -10.28 -5.36
C TRP A 228 1.51 -9.37 -4.12
N CYS A 229 0.71 -8.31 -4.20
CA CYS A 229 0.55 -7.30 -3.15
C CYS A 229 -0.84 -7.29 -2.51
N THR A 230 -1.59 -8.41 -2.56
CA THR A 230 -2.97 -8.50 -2.07
C THR A 230 -3.14 -9.32 -0.80
N GLN A 231 -2.08 -9.98 -0.34
CA GLN A 231 -2.11 -10.82 0.86
C GLN A 231 -0.70 -10.97 1.48
N PRO A 232 -0.60 -11.24 2.81
CA PRO A 232 0.68 -11.27 3.52
C PRO A 232 1.70 -12.27 2.94
N ASP A 233 1.25 -13.46 2.52
CA ASP A 233 2.14 -14.56 2.10
C ASP A 233 2.92 -14.26 0.81
N THR A 234 2.41 -13.35 -0.03
CA THR A 234 3.04 -12.94 -1.28
C THR A 234 3.61 -11.52 -1.24
N PHE A 235 3.39 -10.80 -0.12
CA PHE A 235 3.82 -9.41 0.03
C PHE A 235 5.27 -9.34 0.53
N VAL A 236 6.22 -9.33 -0.41
CA VAL A 236 7.65 -9.15 -0.09
C VAL A 236 8.00 -7.67 -0.20
N CYS A 237 8.58 -7.11 0.87
CA CYS A 237 8.87 -5.69 0.99
C CYS A 237 10.26 -5.45 1.59
N ASN A 238 10.75 -4.21 1.55
CA ASN A 238 12.10 -3.86 2.01
C ASN A 238 12.13 -2.78 3.10
N GLY A 239 10.97 -2.35 3.58
CA GLY A 239 10.85 -1.30 4.61
C GLY A 239 10.99 -1.81 6.04
N PRO A 240 10.88 -0.90 7.02
CA PRO A 240 11.04 -1.21 8.44
C PRO A 240 9.95 -2.13 9.01
N TYR A 241 8.80 -2.20 8.37
CA TYR A 241 7.71 -3.09 8.73
C TYR A 241 7.31 -3.97 7.55
N MET A 242 6.70 -5.12 7.85
CA MET A 242 6.13 -6.06 6.88
C MET A 242 4.71 -6.43 7.27
N ILE A 243 3.86 -6.74 6.31
CA ILE A 243 2.48 -7.18 6.55
C ILE A 243 2.51 -8.61 7.12
N THR A 244 1.86 -8.82 8.26
CA THR A 244 1.76 -10.15 8.91
C THR A 244 0.33 -10.65 9.02
N ASP A 245 -0.66 -9.77 8.91
CA ASP A 245 -2.08 -10.14 8.84
C ASP A 245 -2.83 -9.08 8.01
N TRP A 246 -3.80 -9.53 7.23
CA TRP A 246 -4.66 -8.64 6.45
C TRP A 246 -6.05 -9.22 6.37
N VAL A 247 -6.98 -8.58 7.05
CA VAL A 247 -8.40 -8.87 6.98
C VAL A 247 -9.07 -7.74 6.20
N PRO A 248 -9.48 -7.97 4.95
CA PRO A 248 -10.08 -6.94 4.10
C PRO A 248 -11.26 -6.23 4.79
N SER A 249 -11.31 -4.90 4.67
CA SER A 249 -12.32 -4.02 5.29
C SER A 249 -12.36 -4.06 6.82
N GLU A 250 -11.35 -4.64 7.48
CA GLU A 250 -11.23 -4.67 8.93
C GLU A 250 -9.90 -4.08 9.37
N ARG A 251 -8.76 -4.73 9.02
CA ARG A 251 -7.42 -4.30 9.44
C ARG A 251 -6.30 -4.84 8.57
N ILE A 252 -5.18 -4.15 8.62
CA ILE A 252 -3.87 -4.67 8.23
C ILE A 252 -2.97 -4.61 9.47
N VAL A 253 -2.24 -5.69 9.76
CA VAL A 253 -1.26 -5.73 10.85
C VAL A 253 0.14 -5.75 10.26
N LEU A 254 0.94 -4.78 10.67
CA LEU A 254 2.34 -4.66 10.32
C LEU A 254 3.19 -5.08 11.52
N SER A 255 4.22 -5.88 11.31
CA SER A 255 5.24 -6.23 12.31
C SER A 255 6.61 -5.74 11.87
N LYS A 256 7.51 -5.48 12.82
CA LYS A 256 8.89 -5.12 12.49
C LYS A 256 9.49 -6.12 11.51
N ASN A 257 10.13 -5.62 10.46
CA ASN A 257 10.89 -6.45 9.53
C ASN A 257 12.27 -6.77 10.15
N PRO A 258 12.53 -8.03 10.50
CA PRO A 258 13.80 -8.41 11.14
C PRO A 258 15.01 -8.29 10.20
N ASN A 259 14.77 -8.23 8.90
CA ASN A 259 15.80 -8.15 7.86
C ASN A 259 16.10 -6.71 7.43
N TYR A 260 15.35 -5.73 7.95
CA TYR A 260 15.48 -4.33 7.55
C TYR A 260 16.85 -3.75 7.91
N LYS A 261 17.50 -3.08 6.93
CA LYS A 261 18.78 -2.38 7.05
C LYS A 261 18.84 -1.08 6.25
N GLY A 262 17.72 -0.42 6.08
CA GLY A 262 17.63 0.82 5.28
C GLY A 262 18.09 2.08 6.01
N GLY A 263 17.53 3.22 5.59
CA GLY A 263 17.92 4.55 6.05
C GLY A 263 17.26 5.02 7.34
N TRP A 264 16.13 4.44 7.73
CA TRP A 264 15.46 4.84 8.96
C TRP A 264 16.30 4.49 10.20
N ASP A 265 16.43 5.45 11.10
CA ASP A 265 17.05 5.22 12.40
C ASP A 265 16.29 4.16 13.19
N SER A 266 16.92 3.02 13.43
CA SER A 266 16.32 1.90 14.15
C SER A 266 15.85 2.27 15.56
N SER A 267 16.43 3.31 16.19
CA SER A 267 16.00 3.81 17.50
C SER A 267 14.62 4.50 17.44
N LYS A 268 14.20 4.96 16.26
CA LYS A 268 12.89 5.56 16.00
C LYS A 268 11.82 4.52 15.64
N ILE A 269 12.20 3.29 15.28
CA ILE A 269 11.30 2.18 14.97
C ILE A 269 10.94 1.48 16.29
N VAL A 270 10.09 2.13 17.09
CA VAL A 270 9.84 1.70 18.49
C VAL A 270 8.72 0.68 18.63
N SER A 271 7.63 0.80 17.85
CA SER A 271 6.49 -0.13 17.96
C SER A 271 6.84 -1.49 17.36
N ASP A 272 6.50 -2.58 18.06
CA ASP A 272 6.72 -3.94 17.54
C ASP A 272 5.69 -4.30 16.48
N THR A 273 4.47 -3.76 16.61
CA THR A 273 3.37 -3.92 15.67
C THR A 273 2.65 -2.59 15.43
N ILE A 274 2.14 -2.41 14.22
CA ILE A 274 1.24 -1.32 13.86
C ILE A 274 -0.03 -1.96 13.29
N THR A 275 -1.17 -1.67 13.89
CA THR A 275 -2.47 -2.09 13.36
C THR A 275 -3.10 -0.94 12.62
N LEU A 276 -3.37 -1.13 11.34
CA LEU A 276 -4.07 -0.18 10.48
C LEU A 276 -5.54 -0.58 10.43
N LEU A 277 -6.43 0.19 11.07
CA LEU A 277 -7.87 -0.04 11.03
C LEU A 277 -8.46 0.49 9.72
N LEU A 278 -9.19 -0.34 9.02
CA LEU A 278 -9.81 -0.03 7.72
C LEU A 278 -11.23 0.53 7.95
N LEU A 279 -11.31 1.66 8.66
CA LEU A 279 -12.55 2.34 9.02
C LEU A 279 -12.76 3.56 8.11
N GLU A 280 -13.74 3.49 7.23
CA GLU A 280 -14.13 4.56 6.31
C GLU A 280 -14.95 5.66 7.00
N ASP A 281 -15.86 5.25 7.89
CA ASP A 281 -16.77 6.16 8.59
C ASP A 281 -16.09 6.89 9.74
N SER A 282 -16.15 8.22 9.73
CA SER A 282 -15.51 9.06 10.76
C SER A 282 -16.13 8.87 12.15
N SER A 283 -17.42 8.51 12.25
CA SER A 283 -18.06 8.25 13.54
C SER A 283 -17.59 6.92 14.13
N ALA A 284 -17.38 5.88 13.29
CA ALA A 284 -16.78 4.62 13.70
C ALA A 284 -15.32 4.83 14.15
N ALA A 285 -14.54 5.60 13.40
CA ALA A 285 -13.16 5.97 13.76
C ALA A 285 -13.11 6.71 15.10
N TYR A 286 -13.99 7.68 15.30
CA TYR A 286 -14.07 8.46 16.54
C TYR A 286 -14.51 7.58 17.74
N ALA A 287 -15.41 6.63 17.53
CA ALA A 287 -15.78 5.66 18.55
C ALA A 287 -14.60 4.75 18.93
N ALA A 288 -13.82 4.25 17.96
CA ALA A 288 -12.62 3.46 18.19
C ALA A 288 -11.56 4.25 18.99
N TYR A 289 -11.39 5.54 18.68
CA TYR A 289 -10.50 6.43 19.45
C TYR A 289 -10.98 6.62 20.88
N ASN A 290 -12.27 6.91 21.08
CA ASN A 290 -12.84 7.13 22.42
C ASN A 290 -12.85 5.87 23.29
N SER A 291 -12.96 4.69 22.69
CA SER A 291 -12.86 3.42 23.41
C SER A 291 -11.41 3.04 23.78
N GLY A 292 -10.41 3.70 23.15
CA GLY A 292 -9.00 3.37 23.31
C GLY A 292 -8.52 2.26 22.37
N GLU A 293 -9.34 1.80 21.44
CA GLU A 293 -8.98 0.82 20.40
C GLU A 293 -7.97 1.43 19.41
N ALA A 294 -8.21 2.67 18.96
CA ALA A 294 -7.28 3.43 18.14
C ALA A 294 -6.57 4.52 18.96
N GLN A 295 -5.25 4.66 18.80
CA GLN A 295 -4.46 5.74 19.40
C GLN A 295 -4.39 6.98 18.50
N LEU A 296 -4.59 6.81 17.20
CA LEU A 296 -4.61 7.90 16.22
C LEU A 296 -5.73 7.64 15.21
N ILE A 297 -6.48 8.69 14.91
CA ILE A 297 -7.45 8.71 13.81
C ILE A 297 -7.19 9.94 12.94
N LYS A 298 -7.42 9.81 11.63
CA LYS A 298 -7.23 10.92 10.68
C LYS A 298 -8.50 11.75 10.49
N ASP A 299 -9.67 11.14 10.72
CA ASP A 299 -10.97 11.74 10.45
C ASP A 299 -11.81 11.83 11.73
N VAL A 300 -12.33 13.03 12.01
CA VAL A 300 -13.23 13.31 13.13
C VAL A 300 -14.56 13.81 12.59
N PRO A 301 -15.72 13.36 13.13
CA PRO A 301 -17.02 13.90 12.75
C PRO A 301 -17.05 15.41 12.90
N THR A 302 -17.58 16.13 11.90
CA THR A 302 -17.54 17.59 11.82
C THR A 302 -18.23 18.26 13.02
N ASP A 303 -19.28 17.66 13.56
CA ASP A 303 -20.03 18.13 14.72
C ASP A 303 -19.27 17.98 16.04
N GLU A 304 -18.28 17.10 16.12
CA GLU A 304 -17.40 16.93 17.29
C GLU A 304 -16.22 17.92 17.33
N ILE A 305 -15.81 18.48 16.18
CA ILE A 305 -14.68 19.39 16.09
C ILE A 305 -14.77 20.57 17.07
N PRO A 306 -15.94 21.27 17.24
CA PRO A 306 -16.04 22.39 18.16
C PRO A 306 -15.83 22.02 19.64
N SER A 307 -16.15 20.78 20.02
CA SER A 307 -15.92 20.30 21.40
C SER A 307 -14.44 19.98 21.64
N LEU A 308 -13.78 19.40 20.66
CA LEU A 308 -12.36 19.02 20.73
C LEU A 308 -11.41 20.21 20.69
N THR A 309 -11.77 21.26 19.94
CA THR A 309 -10.97 22.50 19.84
C THR A 309 -11.11 23.42 21.07
N LYS A 310 -12.17 23.25 21.87
CA LYS A 310 -12.41 24.03 23.11
C LYS A 310 -11.85 23.37 24.37
N ALA A 311 -11.34 22.16 24.30
CA ALA A 311 -10.80 21.44 25.44
C ALA A 311 -9.60 22.23 26.03
N GLU A 312 -9.69 22.59 27.31
CA GLU A 312 -8.66 23.37 28.04
C GLU A 312 -7.36 22.57 28.27
N ASP A 313 -7.35 21.29 27.98
CA ASP A 313 -6.27 20.34 28.27
C ASP A 313 -5.30 20.12 27.08
N GLY A 314 -5.11 21.15 26.25
CA GLY A 314 -4.10 21.08 25.18
C GLY A 314 -4.46 20.08 24.07
N GLY A 315 -5.62 20.32 23.48
CA GLY A 315 -6.09 19.80 22.19
C GLY A 315 -5.68 18.38 21.80
N ARG A 316 -6.62 17.47 21.78
CA ARG A 316 -6.46 16.11 21.17
C ARG A 316 -6.41 16.14 19.63
N LEU A 317 -6.54 17.32 19.02
CA LEU A 317 -6.39 17.57 17.60
C LEU A 317 -4.97 18.00 17.29
N LEU A 318 -4.25 17.14 16.59
CA LEU A 318 -3.04 17.50 15.87
C LEU A 318 -3.49 18.02 14.49
N CYS A 319 -3.34 19.33 14.27
CA CYS A 319 -3.52 19.94 12.96
C CYS A 319 -2.19 20.01 12.22
#